data_8e1d2ecf52c9f8606abe5a2c49101414
#
_entry.id   8e1d2ecf52c9f8606abe5a2c49101414
#
_cell.length_a   1.000
_cell.length_b   1.000
_cell.length_c   1.000
_cell.angle_alpha   90.00
_cell.angle_beta   90.00
_cell.angle_gamma   90.00
#
_symmetry.space_group_name_H-M   'P 1'
#
loop_
_entity.id
_entity.type
_entity.pdbx_description
1 polymer ?
#
loop_
_entity_poly.entity_id
_entity_poly.type
_entity_poly.pdbx_seq_one_letter_code
_entity_poly.pdbx_strand_id
1 'polypeptide(L)'
;GSISPLGHNSQSLWENLVKGKSGIDFISSFDTENFSIKIAGEVKDFDPNNFFEAKEARKLDRFTMFGLIAAEQALQNSNYKSSDAGVIVGTGVGGMHTLEEEHQKLIKKGQRGVSPFYVPKMIPNIAGGQIAIKHNLHGLNFSMSTACSSATDAIGMAYRLISNGYSKAILCGG
;
A
#
# COMPACT_ATOMS: atom_id res chain seq x y z
N GLY A 1 8.19 -7.21 5.06
CA GLY A 1 7.50 -7.42 3.79
C GLY A 1 7.71 -6.25 2.84
N SER A 2 7.70 -6.51 1.56
CA SER A 2 7.86 -5.46 0.54
C SER A 2 7.19 -5.82 -0.78
N ILE A 3 6.70 -4.78 -1.46
CA ILE A 3 6.29 -4.80 -2.88
C ILE A 3 6.99 -3.60 -3.53
N SER A 4 7.76 -3.83 -4.56
CA SER A 4 8.54 -2.78 -5.22
C SER A 4 8.78 -3.10 -6.69
N PRO A 5 9.28 -2.16 -7.49
CA PRO A 5 9.71 -2.42 -8.87
C PRO A 5 10.82 -3.48 -9.00
N LEU A 6 11.52 -3.78 -7.91
CA LEU A 6 12.59 -4.80 -7.88
C LEU A 6 12.12 -6.17 -7.40
N GLY A 7 10.88 -6.31 -6.95
CA GLY A 7 10.34 -7.59 -6.52
C GLY A 7 9.11 -7.48 -5.64
N HIS A 8 8.33 -8.57 -5.59
CA HIS A 8 7.07 -8.63 -4.87
C HIS A 8 7.20 -9.25 -3.47
N ASN A 9 8.42 -9.39 -2.98
CA ASN A 9 8.73 -9.79 -1.60
C ASN A 9 10.15 -9.36 -1.22
N SER A 10 10.49 -9.43 0.07
CA SER A 10 11.78 -9.00 0.59
C SER A 10 12.97 -9.79 0.01
N GLN A 11 12.78 -11.07 -0.30
CA GLN A 11 13.82 -11.91 -0.86
C GLN A 11 14.18 -11.47 -2.29
N SER A 12 13.18 -11.35 -3.17
CA SER A 12 13.40 -10.90 -4.56
C SER A 12 13.92 -9.47 -4.63
N LEU A 13 13.45 -8.58 -3.76
CA LEU A 13 13.98 -7.23 -3.61
C LEU A 13 15.48 -7.28 -3.29
N TRP A 14 15.87 -8.03 -2.27
CA TRP A 14 17.27 -8.15 -1.84
C TRP A 14 18.17 -8.73 -2.94
N GLU A 15 17.75 -9.82 -3.57
CA GLU A 15 18.51 -10.46 -4.65
C GLU A 15 18.75 -9.52 -5.83
N ASN A 16 17.75 -8.71 -6.19
CA ASN A 16 17.88 -7.77 -7.29
C ASN A 16 18.72 -6.54 -6.90
N LEU A 17 18.64 -6.07 -5.66
CA LEU A 17 19.51 -5.01 -5.12
C LEU A 17 20.98 -5.44 -5.14
N VAL A 18 21.29 -6.63 -4.64
CA VAL A 18 22.68 -7.16 -4.63
C VAL A 18 23.24 -7.34 -6.04
N LYS A 19 22.39 -7.68 -7.02
CA LYS A 19 22.77 -7.78 -8.43
C LYS A 19 22.89 -6.41 -9.13
N GLY A 20 22.65 -5.31 -8.44
CA GLY A 20 22.69 -3.97 -9.02
C GLY A 20 21.59 -3.70 -10.06
N LYS A 21 20.47 -4.43 -10.03
CA LYS A 21 19.37 -4.21 -10.98
C LYS A 21 18.68 -2.87 -10.70
N SER A 22 18.31 -2.18 -11.77
CA SER A 22 17.45 -1.00 -11.70
C SER A 22 15.97 -1.42 -11.73
N GLY A 23 15.17 -0.80 -10.87
CA GLY A 23 13.70 -0.88 -10.96
C GLY A 23 13.10 0.25 -11.80
N ILE A 24 13.93 1.14 -12.35
CA ILE A 24 13.51 2.22 -13.25
C ILE A 24 13.54 1.70 -14.69
N ASP A 25 12.45 1.87 -15.40
CA ASP A 25 12.28 1.43 -16.78
C ASP A 25 11.26 2.33 -17.48
N PHE A 26 11.01 2.11 -18.78
CA PHE A 26 9.97 2.82 -19.51
C PHE A 26 8.59 2.58 -18.86
N ILE A 27 7.82 3.69 -18.75
CA ILE A 27 6.45 3.65 -18.26
C ILE A 27 5.59 2.80 -19.20
N SER A 28 4.85 1.86 -18.64
CA SER A 28 3.95 0.95 -19.36
C SER A 28 2.49 1.10 -18.98
N SER A 29 2.19 1.81 -17.89
CA SER A 29 0.83 1.95 -17.35
C SER A 29 -0.04 2.96 -18.11
N PHE A 30 0.56 3.86 -18.88
CA PHE A 30 -0.14 4.83 -19.72
C PHE A 30 0.75 5.28 -20.90
N ASP A 31 0.13 5.92 -21.92
CA ASP A 31 0.83 6.48 -23.06
C ASP A 31 1.65 7.71 -22.66
N THR A 32 2.95 7.66 -22.94
CA THR A 32 3.93 8.71 -22.62
C THR A 32 4.38 9.54 -23.83
N GLU A 33 3.73 9.42 -24.98
CA GLU A 33 4.16 10.09 -26.21
C GLU A 33 4.37 11.60 -25.99
N ASN A 34 3.42 12.24 -25.31
CA ASN A 34 3.40 13.67 -25.06
C ASN A 34 4.11 14.10 -23.75
N PHE A 35 4.83 13.20 -23.08
CA PHE A 35 5.54 13.49 -21.84
C PHE A 35 7.04 13.64 -22.08
N SER A 36 7.67 14.59 -21.39
CA SER A 36 9.13 14.77 -21.42
C SER A 36 9.87 13.67 -20.67
N ILE A 37 9.26 13.11 -19.59
CA ILE A 37 9.80 12.00 -18.81
C ILE A 37 9.01 10.75 -19.17
N LYS A 38 9.73 9.70 -19.55
CA LYS A 38 9.15 8.44 -20.05
C LYS A 38 9.54 7.23 -19.20
N ILE A 39 10.20 7.45 -18.07
CA ILE A 39 10.69 6.39 -17.17
C ILE A 39 10.13 6.56 -15.76
N ALA A 40 9.85 5.43 -15.11
CA ALA A 40 9.43 5.39 -13.70
C ALA A 40 9.77 4.04 -13.06
N GLY A 41 9.68 3.98 -11.74
CA GLY A 41 9.70 2.73 -10.98
C GLY A 41 8.29 2.16 -10.88
N GLU A 42 7.87 1.32 -11.82
CA GLU A 42 6.58 0.64 -11.80
C GLU A 42 6.69 -0.76 -11.18
N VAL A 43 5.73 -1.15 -10.36
CA VAL A 43 5.56 -2.55 -9.95
C VAL A 43 4.93 -3.28 -11.14
N LYS A 44 5.74 -3.94 -11.96
CA LYS A 44 5.32 -4.70 -13.13
C LYS A 44 4.89 -6.11 -12.75
N ASP A 45 4.18 -6.80 -13.63
CA ASP A 45 3.75 -8.20 -13.50
C ASP A 45 2.95 -8.50 -12.22
N PHE A 46 2.26 -7.48 -11.72
CA PHE A 46 1.39 -7.61 -10.55
C PHE A 46 -0.05 -7.95 -10.98
N ASP A 47 -0.41 -9.22 -10.82
CA ASP A 47 -1.80 -9.66 -10.98
C ASP A 47 -2.48 -9.77 -9.60
N PRO A 48 -3.47 -8.92 -9.30
CA PRO A 48 -4.23 -8.99 -8.05
C PRO A 48 -4.86 -10.36 -7.77
N ASN A 49 -5.23 -11.13 -8.82
CA ASN A 49 -5.89 -12.43 -8.66
C ASN A 49 -4.97 -13.50 -8.04
N ASN A 50 -3.66 -13.27 -8.03
CA ASN A 50 -2.72 -14.16 -7.34
C ASN A 50 -2.76 -14.00 -5.81
N PHE A 51 -3.40 -12.93 -5.29
CA PHE A 51 -3.37 -12.56 -3.87
C PHE A 51 -4.76 -12.35 -3.27
N PHE A 52 -5.75 -12.02 -4.09
CA PHE A 52 -7.08 -11.63 -3.65
C PHE A 52 -8.16 -12.30 -4.50
N GLU A 53 -9.29 -12.63 -3.88
CA GLU A 53 -10.49 -12.96 -4.62
C GLU A 53 -10.93 -11.78 -5.50
N ALA A 54 -11.42 -12.03 -6.72
CA ALA A 54 -11.80 -10.98 -7.67
C ALA A 54 -12.81 -9.97 -7.09
N LYS A 55 -13.71 -10.41 -6.20
CA LYS A 55 -14.69 -9.55 -5.51
C LYS A 55 -14.01 -8.62 -4.47
N GLU A 56 -12.97 -9.10 -3.81
CA GLU A 56 -12.16 -8.33 -2.87
C GLU A 56 -11.30 -7.31 -3.61
N ALA A 57 -10.56 -7.75 -4.62
CA ALA A 57 -9.68 -6.90 -5.42
C ALA A 57 -10.40 -5.66 -5.99
N ARG A 58 -11.64 -5.80 -6.43
CA ARG A 58 -12.44 -4.66 -6.95
C ARG A 58 -12.72 -3.57 -5.92
N LYS A 59 -12.63 -3.88 -4.64
CA LYS A 59 -12.89 -2.94 -3.54
C LYS A 59 -11.61 -2.28 -2.99
N LEU A 60 -10.45 -2.65 -3.50
CA LEU A 60 -9.16 -2.16 -3.07
C LEU A 60 -8.52 -1.28 -4.15
N ASP A 61 -7.84 -0.22 -3.73
CA ASP A 61 -6.88 0.47 -4.58
C ASP A 61 -5.55 -0.28 -4.58
N ARG A 62 -4.75 -0.06 -5.62
CA ARG A 62 -3.45 -0.73 -5.81
C ARG A 62 -2.50 -0.51 -4.62
N PHE A 63 -2.45 0.71 -4.04
CA PHE A 63 -1.61 0.97 -2.87
C PHE A 63 -2.03 0.14 -1.65
N THR A 64 -3.35 -0.03 -1.45
CA THR A 64 -3.88 -0.88 -0.38
C THR A 64 -3.53 -2.35 -0.59
N MET A 65 -3.58 -2.83 -1.84
CA MET A 65 -3.16 -4.21 -2.17
C MET A 65 -1.69 -4.44 -1.83
N PHE A 66 -0.81 -3.50 -2.19
CA PHE A 66 0.61 -3.57 -1.84
C PHE A 66 0.83 -3.58 -0.33
N GLY A 67 0.14 -2.70 0.40
CA GLY A 67 0.18 -2.67 1.85
C GLY A 67 -0.25 -3.97 2.50
N LEU A 68 -1.35 -4.58 2.02
CA LEU A 68 -1.84 -5.87 2.52
C LEU A 68 -0.86 -7.01 2.30
N ILE A 69 -0.24 -7.09 1.12
CA ILE A 69 0.72 -8.15 0.80
C ILE A 69 2.01 -7.97 1.61
N ALA A 70 2.52 -6.75 1.70
CA ALA A 70 3.70 -6.46 2.51
C ALA A 70 3.45 -6.74 4.01
N ALA A 71 2.26 -6.40 4.51
CA ALA A 71 1.83 -6.70 5.87
C ALA A 71 1.76 -8.20 6.15
N GLU A 72 1.16 -8.98 5.25
CA GLU A 72 1.12 -10.45 5.32
C GLU A 72 2.52 -11.04 5.45
N GLN A 73 3.43 -10.63 4.56
CA GLN A 73 4.83 -11.09 4.60
C GLN A 73 5.52 -10.73 5.93
N ALA A 74 5.29 -9.52 6.45
CA ALA A 74 5.87 -9.06 7.70
C ALA A 74 5.34 -9.86 8.90
N LEU A 75 4.03 -10.11 8.96
CA LEU A 75 3.40 -10.89 10.02
C LEU A 75 3.85 -12.34 10.00
N GLN A 76 3.92 -12.96 8.83
CA GLN A 76 4.44 -14.33 8.68
C GLN A 76 5.89 -14.44 9.18
N ASN A 77 6.72 -13.46 8.85
CA ASN A 77 8.14 -13.46 9.23
C ASN A 77 8.35 -13.14 10.73
N SER A 78 7.47 -12.35 11.33
CA SER A 78 7.58 -11.96 12.74
C SER A 78 7.20 -13.05 13.73
N ASN A 79 6.44 -14.06 13.31
CA ASN A 79 5.77 -15.05 14.16
C ASN A 79 4.85 -14.44 15.25
N TYR A 80 4.50 -13.17 15.16
CA TYR A 80 3.59 -12.52 16.11
C TYR A 80 2.16 -13.00 15.87
N LYS A 81 1.49 -13.51 16.91
CA LYS A 81 0.17 -14.15 16.81
C LYS A 81 -0.92 -13.49 17.65
N SER A 82 -0.59 -12.49 18.43
CA SER A 82 -1.59 -11.79 19.24
C SER A 82 -2.37 -10.78 18.40
N SER A 83 -3.65 -10.62 18.70
CA SER A 83 -4.53 -9.64 18.05
C SER A 83 -4.39 -8.22 18.61
N ASP A 84 -3.55 -7.98 19.61
CA ASP A 84 -3.37 -6.68 20.27
C ASP A 84 -2.37 -5.75 19.57
N ALA A 85 -1.78 -6.17 18.42
CA ALA A 85 -0.92 -5.31 17.64
C ALA A 85 -1.67 -4.12 17.03
N GLY A 86 -1.01 -2.96 17.03
CA GLY A 86 -1.44 -1.79 16.29
C GLY A 86 -1.01 -1.84 14.82
N VAL A 87 -1.58 -0.93 14.01
CA VAL A 87 -1.23 -0.76 12.59
C VAL A 87 -1.03 0.72 12.29
N ILE A 88 0.14 1.11 11.80
CA ILE A 88 0.44 2.48 11.38
C ILE A 88 1.03 2.44 9.97
N VAL A 89 0.26 2.91 8.98
CA VAL A 89 0.70 2.94 7.58
C VAL A 89 0.89 4.39 7.14
N GLY A 90 2.08 4.69 6.61
CA GLY A 90 2.41 5.98 6.03
C GLY A 90 2.05 6.03 4.53
N THR A 91 1.39 7.09 4.10
CA THR A 91 1.16 7.37 2.68
C THR A 91 0.93 8.86 2.46
N GLY A 92 1.50 9.41 1.39
CA GLY A 92 1.34 10.83 1.07
C GLY A 92 -0.07 11.21 0.60
N VAL A 93 -0.72 10.33 -0.16
CA VAL A 93 -1.97 10.67 -0.87
C VAL A 93 -3.07 9.60 -0.73
N GLY A 94 -2.71 8.33 -0.54
CA GLY A 94 -3.66 7.23 -0.59
C GLY A 94 -3.94 6.76 -2.03
N GLY A 95 -5.20 6.48 -2.36
CA GLY A 95 -5.64 5.88 -3.61
C GLY A 95 -5.73 6.83 -4.79
N MET A 96 -4.61 7.36 -5.28
CA MET A 96 -4.55 8.29 -6.41
C MET A 96 -5.11 7.67 -7.70
N HIS A 97 -4.82 6.41 -7.97
CA HIS A 97 -5.34 5.71 -9.14
C HIS A 97 -6.88 5.64 -9.13
N THR A 98 -7.46 5.31 -7.98
CA THR A 98 -8.92 5.33 -7.80
C THR A 98 -9.48 6.73 -8.00
N LEU A 99 -8.82 7.79 -7.52
CA LEU A 99 -9.25 9.17 -7.72
C LEU A 99 -9.34 9.51 -9.22
N GLU A 100 -8.30 9.21 -9.99
CA GLU A 100 -8.28 9.46 -11.44
C GLU A 100 -9.38 8.69 -12.18
N GLU A 101 -9.51 7.38 -11.94
CA GLU A 101 -10.51 6.56 -12.59
C GLU A 101 -11.94 7.04 -12.29
N GLU A 102 -12.25 7.32 -11.04
CA GLU A 102 -13.60 7.73 -10.64
C GLU A 102 -13.91 9.16 -11.12
N HIS A 103 -12.92 10.04 -11.16
CA HIS A 103 -13.07 11.38 -11.77
C HIS A 103 -13.38 11.28 -13.27
N GLN A 104 -12.69 10.43 -14.01
CA GLN A 104 -12.99 10.20 -15.42
C GLN A 104 -14.39 9.60 -15.62
N LYS A 105 -14.84 8.69 -14.75
CA LYS A 105 -16.19 8.13 -14.79
C LYS A 105 -17.24 9.21 -14.50
N LEU A 106 -16.98 10.10 -13.55
CA LEU A 106 -17.86 11.24 -13.24
C LEU A 106 -18.06 12.13 -14.48
N ILE A 107 -16.97 12.48 -15.17
CA ILE A 107 -17.04 13.34 -16.38
C ILE A 107 -17.78 12.61 -17.51
N LYS A 108 -17.48 11.33 -17.77
CA LYS A 108 -18.01 10.59 -18.90
C LYS A 108 -19.45 10.10 -18.70
N LYS A 109 -19.84 9.76 -17.46
CA LYS A 109 -21.11 9.06 -17.15
C LYS A 109 -21.97 9.78 -16.11
N GLY A 110 -21.51 10.93 -15.59
CA GLY A 110 -22.18 11.64 -14.51
C GLY A 110 -22.10 10.85 -13.18
N GLN A 111 -22.87 11.32 -12.19
CA GLN A 111 -22.84 10.77 -10.83
C GLN A 111 -23.12 9.26 -10.75
N ARG A 112 -23.92 8.71 -11.68
CA ARG A 112 -24.25 7.27 -11.72
C ARG A 112 -23.07 6.39 -12.15
N GLY A 113 -22.02 6.98 -12.70
CA GLY A 113 -20.79 6.27 -13.09
C GLY A 113 -19.82 6.07 -11.94
N VAL A 114 -19.93 6.85 -10.86
CA VAL A 114 -19.01 6.81 -9.72
C VAL A 114 -19.32 5.62 -8.81
N SER A 115 -18.28 4.90 -8.42
CA SER A 115 -18.38 3.74 -7.55
C SER A 115 -18.79 4.13 -6.12
N PRO A 116 -19.70 3.40 -5.45
CA PRO A 116 -19.95 3.58 -4.02
C PRO A 116 -18.73 3.27 -3.15
N PHE A 117 -17.74 2.55 -3.69
CA PHE A 117 -16.46 2.27 -3.03
C PHE A 117 -15.39 3.34 -3.28
N TYR A 118 -15.71 4.45 -3.97
CA TYR A 118 -14.75 5.50 -4.28
C TYR A 118 -14.01 6.00 -3.04
N VAL A 119 -14.75 6.54 -2.06
CA VAL A 119 -14.15 7.07 -0.82
C VAL A 119 -13.42 5.99 -0.03
N PRO A 120 -14.03 4.82 0.26
CA PRO A 120 -13.34 3.73 0.95
C PRO A 120 -12.07 3.21 0.26
N LYS A 121 -11.94 3.37 -1.05
CA LYS A 121 -10.72 2.98 -1.77
C LYS A 121 -9.62 4.05 -1.74
N MET A 122 -10.02 5.31 -1.66
CA MET A 122 -9.13 6.45 -1.88
C MET A 122 -8.46 6.96 -0.61
N ILE A 123 -9.15 6.93 0.55
CA ILE A 123 -8.68 7.58 1.77
C ILE A 123 -7.36 6.99 2.30
N PRO A 124 -6.42 7.83 2.79
CA PRO A 124 -5.09 7.38 3.20
C PRO A 124 -5.07 6.30 4.29
N ASN A 125 -6.02 6.35 5.23
CA ASN A 125 -6.07 5.41 6.35
C ASN A 125 -6.63 4.03 5.99
N ILE A 126 -7.14 3.84 4.78
CA ILE A 126 -7.80 2.57 4.42
C ILE A 126 -6.83 1.39 4.39
N ALA A 127 -5.57 1.60 3.99
CA ALA A 127 -4.60 0.53 3.98
C ALA A 127 -4.40 -0.06 5.39
N GLY A 128 -4.19 0.79 6.40
CA GLY A 128 -4.10 0.35 7.79
C GLY A 128 -5.38 -0.34 8.28
N GLY A 129 -6.55 0.22 7.93
CA GLY A 129 -7.85 -0.37 8.26
C GLY A 129 -8.05 -1.76 7.64
N GLN A 130 -7.74 -1.94 6.37
CA GLN A 130 -7.86 -3.23 5.68
C GLN A 130 -6.87 -4.27 6.23
N ILE A 131 -5.65 -3.86 6.57
CA ILE A 131 -4.67 -4.73 7.23
C ILE A 131 -5.19 -5.20 8.59
N ALA A 132 -5.71 -4.28 9.40
CA ALA A 132 -6.26 -4.61 10.70
C ALA A 132 -7.44 -5.58 10.61
N ILE A 133 -8.36 -5.36 9.68
CA ILE A 133 -9.52 -6.25 9.43
C ILE A 133 -9.05 -7.63 8.98
N LYS A 134 -8.17 -7.70 7.97
CA LYS A 134 -7.71 -8.97 7.39
C LYS A 134 -6.98 -9.85 8.41
N HIS A 135 -6.20 -9.24 9.28
CA HIS A 135 -5.36 -9.96 10.25
C HIS A 135 -5.92 -9.95 11.68
N ASN A 136 -7.16 -9.46 11.86
CA ASN A 136 -7.83 -9.40 13.16
C ASN A 136 -6.97 -8.67 14.22
N LEU A 137 -6.41 -7.50 13.86
CA LEU A 137 -5.58 -6.67 14.73
C LEU A 137 -6.44 -5.57 15.37
N HIS A 138 -6.43 -5.48 16.69
CA HIS A 138 -7.31 -4.62 17.47
C HIS A 138 -6.60 -3.50 18.23
N GLY A 139 -5.29 -3.35 18.03
CA GLY A 139 -4.52 -2.25 18.62
C GLY A 139 -4.77 -0.91 17.95
N LEU A 140 -3.92 0.07 18.24
CA LEU A 140 -3.97 1.40 17.66
C LEU A 140 -3.93 1.34 16.12
N ASN A 141 -4.79 2.10 15.45
CA ASN A 141 -4.84 2.12 13.98
C ASN A 141 -5.02 3.56 13.48
N PHE A 142 -4.02 4.08 12.79
CA PHE A 142 -4.06 5.38 12.13
C PHE A 142 -3.01 5.47 11.02
N SER A 143 -3.07 6.54 10.22
CA SER A 143 -2.12 6.79 9.14
C SER A 143 -1.27 8.02 9.41
N MET A 144 -0.03 7.98 8.91
CA MET A 144 0.87 9.13 8.83
C MET A 144 0.87 9.68 7.41
N SER A 145 0.79 11.00 7.27
CA SER A 145 0.84 11.66 5.96
C SER A 145 1.79 12.85 6.03
N THR A 146 3.05 12.60 5.68
CA THR A 146 4.15 13.58 5.68
C THR A 146 4.94 13.46 4.36
N ALA A 147 4.22 13.34 3.26
CA ALA A 147 4.77 13.18 1.91
C ALA A 147 5.76 12.00 1.83
N CYS A 148 6.96 12.20 1.29
CA CYS A 148 7.98 11.16 1.11
C CYS A 148 8.52 10.58 2.44
N SER A 149 8.33 11.27 3.57
CA SER A 149 8.75 10.80 4.90
C SER A 149 7.67 9.99 5.64
N SER A 150 6.48 9.80 5.05
CA SER A 150 5.35 9.15 5.73
C SER A 150 5.69 7.78 6.33
N ALA A 151 6.44 6.94 5.59
CA ALA A 151 6.88 5.64 6.06
C ALA A 151 7.84 5.74 7.25
N THR A 152 8.82 6.65 7.18
CA THR A 152 9.78 6.88 8.27
C THR A 152 9.09 7.40 9.52
N ASP A 153 8.14 8.32 9.37
CA ASP A 153 7.38 8.86 10.48
C ASP A 153 6.45 7.80 11.10
N ALA A 154 5.87 6.90 10.29
CA ALA A 154 5.10 5.77 10.79
C ALA A 154 5.95 4.84 11.67
N ILE A 155 7.18 4.53 11.25
CA ILE A 155 8.14 3.72 12.02
C ILE A 155 8.55 4.46 13.30
N GLY A 156 8.87 5.74 13.20
CA GLY A 156 9.25 6.57 14.35
C GLY A 156 8.12 6.70 15.39
N MET A 157 6.88 6.85 14.94
CA MET A 157 5.71 6.88 15.81
C MET A 157 5.47 5.52 16.47
N ALA A 158 5.56 4.42 15.73
CA ALA A 158 5.45 3.07 16.28
C ALA A 158 6.49 2.82 17.38
N TYR A 159 7.74 3.20 17.13
CA TYR A 159 8.81 3.12 18.14
C TYR A 159 8.44 3.89 19.43
N ARG A 160 7.98 5.13 19.31
CA ARG A 160 7.61 5.95 20.47
C ARG A 160 6.44 5.36 21.24
N LEU A 161 5.42 4.86 20.56
CA LEU A 161 4.25 4.25 21.20
C LEU A 161 4.61 2.98 21.98
N ILE A 162 5.49 2.15 21.42
CA ILE A 162 5.98 0.93 22.08
C ILE A 162 6.89 1.32 23.27
N SER A 163 7.83 2.23 23.07
CA SER A 163 8.77 2.64 24.12
C SER A 163 8.08 3.30 25.32
N ASN A 164 6.93 3.96 25.10
CA ASN A 164 6.14 4.56 26.19
C ASN A 164 5.05 3.62 26.74
N GLY A 165 5.02 2.35 26.32
CA GLY A 165 4.09 1.34 26.85
C GLY A 165 2.66 1.43 26.35
N TYR A 166 2.37 2.24 25.30
CA TYR A 166 1.03 2.35 24.73
C TYR A 166 0.65 1.15 23.85
N SER A 167 1.62 0.40 23.37
CA SER A 167 1.40 -0.82 22.58
C SER A 167 2.53 -1.80 22.80
N LYS A 168 2.23 -3.09 22.69
CA LYS A 168 3.26 -4.16 22.76
C LYS A 168 3.91 -4.43 21.41
N ALA A 169 3.15 -4.27 20.34
CA ALA A 169 3.61 -4.47 18.97
C ALA A 169 2.82 -3.56 18.02
N ILE A 170 3.48 -3.10 16.97
CA ILE A 170 2.85 -2.29 15.92
C ILE A 170 3.41 -2.74 14.56
N LEU A 171 2.52 -3.11 13.65
CA LEU A 171 2.84 -3.27 12.25
C LEU A 171 2.91 -1.87 11.61
N CYS A 172 4.06 -1.48 11.11
CA CYS A 172 4.26 -0.14 10.55
C CYS A 172 5.10 -0.15 9.27
N GLY A 173 4.90 0.88 8.44
CA GLY A 173 5.59 1.07 7.16
C GLY A 173 4.85 2.06 6.25
N GLY A 174 5.15 2.06 4.94
CA GLY A 174 4.50 2.90 3.94
C GLY A 174 5.24 2.93 2.62
#